data_1f600352a1fc7c2295b09b5f13df5113
#
_entry.id   1f600352a1fc7c2295b09b5f13df5113
#
_cell.length_a   1.000
_cell.length_b   1.000
_cell.length_c   1.000
_cell.angle_alpha   90.00
_cell.angle_beta   90.00
_cell.angle_gamma   90.00
#
_symmetry.space_group_name_H-M   'P 1'
#
loop_
_entity.id
_entity.type
_entity.pdbx_description
1 polymer ?
#
loop_
_entity_poly.entity_id
_entity_poly.type
_entity_poly.pdbx_seq_one_letter_code
_entity_poly.pdbx_strand_id
1 'polypeptide(L)'
;MLVQSVAQLTLAGGVALMLALVTAGAAKGLIGVGMPIVAMPLVSHIIDLPAAVALLSIPLVLSNLRQAIEGGGTAAALRQLAPLLMGFCVGIVVGVKVLLSLDDALLKPLVGCALLLAGLSVVAKPDLKLSPAGERVAGPIAGALGGVFGGLAALSGPIVFVYLLATSRDKNLFVKHASLYLVFASAVLLLVMGSYARITLADAGVSLVSVLPVMLGMALGARIRPRVPIRLFRLLILLVVFASAIDLIVAPLLKSLA
;
A
#
# COMPACT_ATOMS: atom_id res chain seq x y z
N MET A 1 8.97 10.60 15.49
CA MET A 1 9.58 9.47 14.73
C MET A 1 9.84 9.87 13.28
N LEU A 2 8.82 10.09 12.46
CA LEU A 2 8.96 10.48 11.04
C LEU A 2 9.79 11.76 10.85
N VAL A 3 9.48 12.80 11.62
CA VAL A 3 10.24 14.08 11.59
C VAL A 3 11.72 13.85 11.84
N GLN A 4 12.09 13.00 12.81
CA GLN A 4 13.48 12.69 13.11
C GLN A 4 14.17 11.96 11.95
N SER A 5 13.51 10.92 11.39
CA SER A 5 14.04 10.18 10.24
C SER A 5 14.27 11.08 9.03
N VAL A 6 13.34 12.02 8.76
CA VAL A 6 13.48 12.96 7.63
C VAL A 6 14.50 14.06 7.91
N ALA A 7 14.58 14.57 9.15
CA ALA A 7 15.53 15.62 9.53
C ALA A 7 17.01 15.15 9.48
N GLN A 8 17.27 13.86 9.60
CA GLN A 8 18.62 13.28 9.50
C GLN A 8 19.06 13.01 8.06
N LEU A 9 18.18 13.20 7.07
CA LEU A 9 18.53 12.97 5.68
C LEU A 9 19.53 14.02 5.18
N THR A 10 20.53 13.52 4.46
CA THR A 10 21.38 14.40 3.63
C THR A 10 20.54 15.03 2.52
N LEU A 11 21.07 16.08 1.87
CA LEU A 11 20.41 16.66 0.71
C LEU A 11 20.10 15.60 -0.36
N ALA A 12 21.05 14.69 -0.62
CA ALA A 12 20.87 13.58 -1.56
C ALA A 12 19.75 12.62 -1.13
N GLY A 13 19.66 12.30 0.17
CA GLY A 13 18.58 11.48 0.73
C GLY A 13 17.20 12.15 0.60
N GLY A 14 17.12 13.45 0.84
CA GLY A 14 15.90 14.22 0.64
C GLY A 14 15.44 14.25 -0.82
N VAL A 15 16.36 14.44 -1.76
CA VAL A 15 16.07 14.37 -3.21
C VAL A 15 15.63 12.95 -3.61
N ALA A 16 16.29 11.91 -3.12
CA ALA A 16 15.92 10.53 -3.37
C ALA A 16 14.50 10.22 -2.85
N LEU A 17 14.15 10.71 -1.65
CA LEU A 17 12.80 10.56 -1.09
C LEU A 17 11.74 11.25 -1.96
N MET A 18 11.99 12.47 -2.42
CA MET A 18 11.09 13.19 -3.32
C MET A 18 10.89 12.43 -4.63
N LEU A 19 11.96 11.93 -5.25
CA LEU A 19 11.89 11.13 -6.47
C LEU A 19 11.13 9.82 -6.26
N ALA A 20 11.31 9.15 -5.12
CA ALA A 20 10.56 7.94 -4.75
C ALA A 20 9.06 8.23 -4.68
N LEU A 21 8.67 9.34 -4.03
CA LEU A 21 7.26 9.73 -3.90
C LEU A 21 6.64 10.13 -5.25
N VAL A 22 7.36 10.87 -6.09
CA VAL A 22 6.91 11.22 -7.46
C VAL A 22 6.75 9.95 -8.29
N THR A 23 7.71 9.01 -8.23
CA THR A 23 7.67 7.74 -8.97
C THR A 23 6.49 6.88 -8.52
N ALA A 24 6.26 6.77 -7.21
CA ALA A 24 5.12 6.05 -6.66
C ALA A 24 3.78 6.69 -7.04
N GLY A 25 3.70 8.02 -7.03
CA GLY A 25 2.56 8.77 -7.54
C GLY A 25 2.33 8.53 -9.04
N ALA A 26 3.38 8.56 -9.85
CA ALA A 26 3.30 8.29 -11.30
C ALA A 26 2.81 6.87 -11.58
N ALA A 27 3.27 5.89 -10.82
CA ALA A 27 2.79 4.52 -10.88
C ALA A 27 1.27 4.45 -10.63
N LYS A 28 0.78 5.12 -9.59
CA LYS A 28 -0.65 5.19 -9.31
C LYS A 28 -1.43 5.92 -10.40
N GLY A 29 -0.90 7.03 -10.93
CA GLY A 29 -1.51 7.77 -12.04
C GLY A 29 -1.63 6.96 -13.32
N LEU A 30 -0.66 6.09 -13.61
CA LEU A 30 -0.64 5.22 -14.78
C LEU A 30 -1.62 4.05 -14.67
N ILE A 31 -1.63 3.34 -13.52
CA ILE A 31 -2.38 2.09 -13.33
C ILE A 31 -3.72 2.32 -12.62
N GLY A 32 -3.81 3.39 -11.82
CA GLY A 32 -4.97 3.67 -10.96
C GLY A 32 -4.90 3.06 -9.57
N VAL A 33 -3.99 2.10 -9.31
CA VAL A 33 -3.79 1.41 -8.03
C VAL A 33 -2.31 1.13 -7.80
N GLY A 34 -1.93 0.76 -6.57
CA GLY A 34 -0.61 0.20 -6.30
C GLY A 34 0.48 1.20 -5.90
N MET A 35 0.12 2.41 -5.47
CA MET A 35 1.12 3.36 -4.94
C MET A 35 2.03 2.74 -3.86
N PRO A 36 1.53 2.00 -2.84
CA PRO A 36 2.41 1.42 -1.83
C PRO A 36 3.35 0.34 -2.35
N ILE A 37 2.94 -0.39 -3.40
CA ILE A 37 3.77 -1.43 -4.03
C ILE A 37 5.07 -0.83 -4.58
N VAL A 38 5.03 0.42 -5.03
CA VAL A 38 6.21 1.14 -5.53
C VAL A 38 6.85 2.00 -4.44
N ALA A 39 6.03 2.66 -3.61
CA ALA A 39 6.52 3.55 -2.57
C ALA A 39 7.32 2.80 -1.49
N MET A 40 6.77 1.69 -0.96
CA MET A 40 7.41 0.97 0.16
C MET A 40 8.81 0.48 -0.19
N PRO A 41 9.05 -0.22 -1.32
CA PRO A 41 10.41 -0.59 -1.69
C PRO A 41 11.39 0.59 -1.74
N LEU A 42 10.98 1.69 -2.36
CA LEU A 42 11.87 2.84 -2.56
C LEU A 42 12.11 3.62 -1.26
N VAL A 43 11.05 3.86 -0.49
CA VAL A 43 11.11 4.69 0.72
C VAL A 43 11.78 3.94 1.87
N SER A 44 11.58 2.62 2.00
CA SER A 44 12.18 1.81 3.08
C SER A 44 13.70 1.65 3.00
N HIS A 45 14.31 2.00 1.87
CA HIS A 45 15.76 2.10 1.72
C HIS A 45 16.33 3.46 2.15
N ILE A 46 15.46 4.46 2.36
CA ILE A 46 15.85 5.85 2.69
C ILE A 46 15.55 6.17 4.15
N ILE A 47 14.41 5.73 4.65
CA ILE A 47 13.98 5.89 6.05
C ILE A 47 13.49 4.55 6.61
N ASP A 48 13.42 4.43 7.92
CA ASP A 48 12.94 3.22 8.61
C ASP A 48 11.49 2.88 8.24
N LEU A 49 11.16 1.58 8.29
CA LEU A 49 9.85 1.08 7.84
C LEU A 49 8.66 1.71 8.57
N PRO A 50 8.65 1.89 9.91
CA PRO A 50 7.56 2.58 10.57
C PRO A 50 7.40 4.04 10.13
N ALA A 51 8.50 4.77 9.89
CA ALA A 51 8.45 6.13 9.36
C ALA A 51 7.94 6.15 7.91
N ALA A 52 8.31 5.16 7.08
CA ALA A 52 7.80 5.02 5.72
C ALA A 52 6.28 4.83 5.69
N VAL A 53 5.73 3.96 6.55
CA VAL A 53 4.28 3.77 6.69
C VAL A 53 3.60 5.04 7.16
N ALA A 54 4.16 5.74 8.16
CA ALA A 54 3.64 7.01 8.65
C ALA A 54 3.67 8.11 7.57
N LEU A 55 4.76 8.22 6.80
CA LEU A 55 4.89 9.17 5.70
C LEU A 55 3.82 8.98 4.63
N LEU A 56 3.54 7.74 4.28
CA LEU A 56 2.59 7.40 3.21
C LEU A 56 1.12 7.46 3.65
N SER A 57 0.83 7.54 4.95
CA SER A 57 -0.54 7.43 5.48
C SER A 57 -1.47 8.51 4.92
N ILE A 58 -1.10 9.81 4.97
CA ILE A 58 -1.96 10.91 4.46
C ILE A 58 -2.03 10.92 2.94
N PRO A 59 -0.92 10.80 2.18
CA PRO A 59 -0.98 10.66 0.71
C PRO A 59 -1.88 9.51 0.25
N LEU A 60 -1.88 8.39 0.96
CA LEU A 60 -2.77 7.25 0.64
C LEU A 60 -4.24 7.63 0.82
N VAL A 61 -4.61 8.25 1.95
CA VAL A 61 -5.99 8.68 2.19
C VAL A 61 -6.46 9.63 1.09
N LEU A 62 -5.70 10.70 0.82
CA LEU A 62 -6.12 11.74 -0.12
C LEU A 62 -6.16 11.22 -1.57
N SER A 63 -5.16 10.43 -1.97
CA SER A 63 -5.13 9.86 -3.33
C SER A 63 -6.22 8.79 -3.54
N ASN A 64 -6.58 8.02 -2.52
CA ASN A 64 -7.64 7.03 -2.59
C ASN A 64 -9.02 7.69 -2.53
N LEU A 65 -9.19 8.75 -1.72
CA LEU A 65 -10.44 9.51 -1.65
C LEU A 65 -10.82 10.09 -3.01
N ARG A 66 -9.87 10.71 -3.72
CA ARG A 66 -10.07 11.18 -5.08
C ARG A 66 -10.57 10.04 -6.00
N GLN A 67 -9.92 8.89 -5.94
CA GLN A 67 -10.28 7.72 -6.75
C GLN A 67 -11.68 7.18 -6.42
N ALA A 68 -12.08 7.18 -5.14
CA ALA A 68 -13.41 6.73 -4.73
C ALA A 68 -14.52 7.67 -5.20
N ILE A 69 -14.28 8.98 -5.19
CA ILE A 69 -15.22 9.98 -5.73
C ILE A 69 -15.41 9.75 -7.23
N GLU A 70 -14.32 9.59 -7.98
CA GLU A 70 -14.35 9.29 -9.41
C GLU A 70 -15.01 7.92 -9.71
N GLY A 71 -14.85 6.93 -8.81
CA GLY A 71 -15.40 5.57 -8.94
C GLY A 71 -16.88 5.42 -8.57
N GLY A 72 -17.58 6.49 -8.17
CA GLY A 72 -19.00 6.47 -7.85
C GLY A 72 -19.37 5.62 -6.62
N GLY A 73 -18.55 5.70 -5.56
CA GLY A 73 -18.78 4.98 -4.31
C GLY A 73 -20.13 5.30 -3.65
N THR A 74 -20.85 4.27 -3.18
CA THR A 74 -22.15 4.42 -2.50
C THR A 74 -22.15 3.69 -1.16
N ALA A 75 -23.04 4.13 -0.24
CA ALA A 75 -23.26 3.47 1.04
C ALA A 75 -23.69 2.00 0.89
N ALA A 76 -24.47 1.68 -0.16
CA ALA A 76 -24.87 0.32 -0.46
C ALA A 76 -23.66 -0.59 -0.81
N ALA A 77 -22.73 -0.10 -1.63
CA ALA A 77 -21.51 -0.82 -1.94
C ALA A 77 -20.62 -1.01 -0.69
N LEU A 78 -20.57 -0.03 0.21
CA LEU A 78 -19.84 -0.14 1.47
C LEU A 78 -20.43 -1.24 2.38
N ARG A 79 -21.75 -1.35 2.43
CA ARG A 79 -22.43 -2.43 3.18
C ARG A 79 -22.11 -3.82 2.63
N GLN A 80 -21.99 -3.97 1.32
CA GLN A 80 -21.59 -5.24 0.70
C GLN A 80 -20.17 -5.65 1.09
N LEU A 81 -19.30 -4.67 1.32
CA LEU A 81 -17.92 -4.89 1.76
C LEU A 81 -17.81 -5.10 3.29
N ALA A 82 -18.89 -4.95 4.07
CA ALA A 82 -18.80 -4.96 5.53
C ALA A 82 -18.06 -6.17 6.12
N PRO A 83 -18.27 -7.43 5.68
CA PRO A 83 -17.52 -8.58 6.23
C PRO A 83 -16.01 -8.48 5.98
N LEU A 84 -15.61 -8.03 4.79
CA LEU A 84 -14.22 -7.79 4.43
C LEU A 84 -13.61 -6.66 5.27
N LEU A 85 -14.34 -5.55 5.45
CA LEU A 85 -13.89 -4.39 6.21
C LEU A 85 -13.74 -4.71 7.71
N MET A 86 -14.62 -5.54 8.27
CA MET A 86 -14.51 -6.01 9.65
C MET A 86 -13.25 -6.86 9.85
N GLY A 87 -13.00 -7.81 8.95
CA GLY A 87 -11.75 -8.58 8.96
C GLY A 87 -10.53 -7.67 8.86
N PHE A 88 -10.57 -6.67 7.97
CA PHE A 88 -9.51 -5.69 7.80
C PHE A 88 -9.20 -4.91 9.09
N CYS A 89 -10.22 -4.46 9.83
CA CYS A 89 -10.03 -3.75 11.09
C CYS A 89 -9.29 -4.60 12.15
N VAL A 90 -9.56 -5.88 12.20
CA VAL A 90 -8.81 -6.80 13.08
C VAL A 90 -7.37 -6.97 12.60
N GLY A 91 -7.21 -7.27 11.31
CA GLY A 91 -5.90 -7.54 10.73
C GLY A 91 -4.94 -6.35 10.80
N ILE A 92 -5.43 -5.13 10.57
CA ILE A 92 -4.56 -3.94 10.55
C ILE A 92 -3.97 -3.62 11.93
N VAL A 93 -4.73 -3.85 13.00
CA VAL A 93 -4.22 -3.69 14.38
C VAL A 93 -3.09 -4.67 14.63
N VAL A 94 -3.23 -5.93 14.18
CA VAL A 94 -2.17 -6.95 14.28
C VAL A 94 -0.96 -6.50 13.44
N GLY A 95 -1.15 -6.11 12.19
CA GLY A 95 -0.08 -5.68 11.30
C GLY A 95 0.70 -4.47 11.84
N VAL A 96 0.01 -3.45 12.36
CA VAL A 96 0.67 -2.29 12.98
C VAL A 96 1.40 -2.67 14.27
N LYS A 97 0.83 -3.55 15.11
CA LYS A 97 1.55 -4.05 16.29
C LYS A 97 2.84 -4.76 15.90
N VAL A 98 2.80 -5.63 14.90
CA VAL A 98 3.99 -6.31 14.37
C VAL A 98 5.02 -5.30 13.86
N LEU A 99 4.58 -4.33 13.06
CA LEU A 99 5.44 -3.24 12.54
C LEU A 99 6.17 -2.48 13.68
N LEU A 100 5.49 -2.25 14.79
CA LEU A 100 6.00 -1.44 15.88
C LEU A 100 6.75 -2.23 16.98
N SER A 101 6.65 -3.57 16.97
CA SER A 101 7.20 -4.46 18.02
C SER A 101 8.44 -5.20 17.58
N LEU A 102 8.63 -5.40 16.26
CA LEU A 102 9.78 -6.11 15.74
C LEU A 102 10.94 -5.17 15.45
N ASP A 103 12.14 -5.68 15.64
CA ASP A 103 13.35 -5.05 15.18
C ASP A 103 13.55 -5.17 13.66
N ASP A 104 14.46 -4.39 13.12
CA ASP A 104 14.76 -4.35 11.68
C ASP A 104 15.18 -5.71 11.11
N ALA A 105 15.82 -6.57 11.91
CA ALA A 105 16.31 -7.87 11.48
C ALA A 105 15.18 -8.83 11.11
N LEU A 106 14.07 -8.77 11.84
CA LEU A 106 12.87 -9.57 11.59
C LEU A 106 11.84 -8.83 10.70
N LEU A 107 11.73 -7.52 10.87
CA LEU A 107 10.75 -6.71 10.16
C LEU A 107 11.03 -6.65 8.65
N LYS A 108 12.28 -6.42 8.25
CA LYS A 108 12.66 -6.30 6.84
C LYS A 108 12.36 -7.55 6.02
N PRO A 109 12.75 -8.78 6.43
CA PRO A 109 12.35 -10.00 5.73
C PRO A 109 10.83 -10.19 5.65
N LEU A 110 10.10 -9.84 6.72
CA LEU A 110 8.65 -9.97 6.74
C LEU A 110 7.98 -9.04 5.72
N VAL A 111 8.45 -7.78 5.63
CA VAL A 111 7.99 -6.83 4.60
C VAL A 111 8.43 -7.26 3.21
N GLY A 112 9.63 -7.82 3.05
CA GLY A 112 10.09 -8.40 1.81
C GLY A 112 9.19 -9.55 1.32
N CYS A 113 8.79 -10.45 2.21
CA CYS A 113 7.80 -11.50 1.90
C CYS A 113 6.44 -10.91 1.50
N ALA A 114 5.97 -9.87 2.20
CA ALA A 114 4.74 -9.17 1.86
C ALA A 114 4.81 -8.55 0.45
N LEU A 115 5.93 -7.95 0.08
CA LEU A 115 6.19 -7.42 -1.26
C LEU A 115 6.23 -8.50 -2.33
N LEU A 116 6.87 -9.67 -2.05
CA LEU A 116 6.85 -10.81 -2.98
C LEU A 116 5.43 -11.28 -3.25
N LEU A 117 4.63 -11.48 -2.19
CA LEU A 117 3.22 -11.88 -2.32
C LEU A 117 2.41 -10.84 -3.10
N ALA A 118 2.66 -9.55 -2.84
CA ALA A 118 2.04 -8.46 -3.60
C ALA A 118 2.42 -8.50 -5.09
N GLY A 119 3.71 -8.66 -5.41
CA GLY A 119 4.21 -8.80 -6.78
C GLY A 119 3.62 -10.03 -7.49
N LEU A 120 3.64 -11.19 -6.85
CA LEU A 120 3.07 -12.43 -7.37
C LEU A 120 1.56 -12.30 -7.64
N SER A 121 0.80 -11.63 -6.78
CA SER A 121 -0.64 -11.41 -6.99
C SER A 121 -0.94 -10.56 -8.24
N VAL A 122 -0.03 -9.63 -8.59
CA VAL A 122 -0.12 -8.83 -9.83
C VAL A 122 0.13 -9.68 -11.07
N VAL A 123 0.99 -10.71 -10.95
CA VAL A 123 1.34 -11.62 -12.07
C VAL A 123 0.27 -12.70 -12.28
N ALA A 124 -0.18 -13.32 -11.19
CA ALA A 124 -0.97 -14.55 -11.21
C ALA A 124 -2.36 -14.43 -11.85
N LYS A 125 -2.98 -13.24 -11.87
CA LYS A 125 -4.34 -13.01 -12.41
C LYS A 125 -5.28 -14.21 -12.19
N PRO A 126 -5.53 -14.63 -10.95
CA PRO A 126 -6.33 -15.82 -10.71
C PRO A 126 -7.76 -15.62 -11.24
N ASP A 127 -8.21 -16.53 -12.11
CA ASP A 127 -9.60 -16.57 -12.59
C ASP A 127 -10.45 -17.35 -11.58
N LEU A 128 -10.56 -16.81 -10.36
CA LEU A 128 -11.29 -17.40 -9.25
C LEU A 128 -12.73 -16.90 -9.27
N LYS A 129 -13.69 -17.83 -9.21
CA LYS A 129 -15.10 -17.53 -8.98
C LYS A 129 -15.51 -18.13 -7.65
N LEU A 130 -16.00 -17.30 -6.74
CA LEU A 130 -16.47 -17.75 -5.43
C LEU A 130 -17.98 -18.01 -5.47
N SER A 131 -18.41 -19.07 -4.77
CA SER A 131 -19.83 -19.25 -4.50
C SER A 131 -20.30 -18.27 -3.41
N PRO A 132 -21.62 -17.98 -3.30
CA PRO A 132 -22.14 -17.07 -2.26
C PRO A 132 -21.77 -17.50 -0.81
N ALA A 133 -21.66 -18.80 -0.57
CA ALA A 133 -21.17 -19.32 0.71
C ALA A 133 -19.66 -19.08 0.89
N GLY A 134 -18.87 -19.27 -0.18
CA GLY A 134 -17.45 -18.99 -0.21
C GLY A 134 -17.14 -17.50 0.03
N GLU A 135 -17.93 -16.58 -0.54
CA GLU A 135 -17.77 -15.13 -0.34
C GLU A 135 -17.90 -14.73 1.14
N ARG A 136 -18.85 -15.32 1.87
CA ARG A 136 -19.08 -15.03 3.30
C ARG A 136 -17.88 -15.40 4.17
N VAL A 137 -17.15 -16.45 3.83
CA VAL A 137 -15.97 -16.91 4.57
C VAL A 137 -14.70 -16.21 4.05
N ALA A 138 -14.55 -16.14 2.74
CA ALA A 138 -13.36 -15.55 2.12
C ALA A 138 -13.23 -14.04 2.36
N GLY A 139 -14.36 -13.32 2.47
CA GLY A 139 -14.36 -11.87 2.70
C GLY A 139 -13.64 -11.47 3.99
N PRO A 140 -14.06 -11.94 5.18
CA PRO A 140 -13.36 -11.64 6.43
C PRO A 140 -11.90 -12.08 6.43
N ILE A 141 -11.59 -13.24 5.85
CA ILE A 141 -10.20 -13.76 5.77
C ILE A 141 -9.35 -12.85 4.88
N ALA A 142 -9.82 -12.53 3.68
CA ALA A 142 -9.11 -11.62 2.76
C ALA A 142 -8.94 -10.23 3.39
N GLY A 143 -9.96 -9.76 4.11
CA GLY A 143 -9.88 -8.54 4.89
C GLY A 143 -8.81 -8.59 5.96
N ALA A 144 -8.81 -9.64 6.80
CA ALA A 144 -7.83 -9.81 7.86
C ALA A 144 -6.39 -9.88 7.32
N LEU A 145 -6.15 -10.68 6.29
CA LEU A 145 -4.85 -10.75 5.64
C LEU A 145 -4.46 -9.41 5.01
N GLY A 146 -5.37 -8.76 4.28
CA GLY A 146 -5.17 -7.43 3.72
C GLY A 146 -4.88 -6.38 4.80
N GLY A 147 -5.51 -6.51 5.96
CA GLY A 147 -5.25 -5.66 7.14
C GLY A 147 -3.86 -5.88 7.72
N VAL A 148 -3.44 -7.15 7.91
CA VAL A 148 -2.08 -7.46 8.41
C VAL A 148 -1.02 -6.86 7.48
N PHE A 149 -1.09 -7.11 6.18
CA PHE A 149 -0.14 -6.55 5.21
C PHE A 149 -0.30 -5.02 5.05
N GLY A 150 -1.51 -4.52 5.22
CA GLY A 150 -1.81 -3.07 5.25
C GLY A 150 -1.14 -2.37 6.42
N GLY A 151 -1.21 -2.95 7.61
CA GLY A 151 -0.59 -2.43 8.82
C GLY A 151 0.94 -2.57 8.81
N LEU A 152 1.45 -3.69 8.28
CA LEU A 152 2.87 -3.99 8.23
C LEU A 152 3.63 -3.09 7.22
N ALA A 153 3.07 -2.87 6.05
CA ALA A 153 3.77 -2.23 4.92
C ALA A 153 2.87 -1.35 4.03
N ALA A 154 1.71 -0.95 4.50
CA ALA A 154 0.68 -0.26 3.70
C ALA A 154 0.21 -1.04 2.44
N LEU A 155 0.49 -2.37 2.36
CA LEU A 155 0.24 -3.24 1.22
C LEU A 155 -1.12 -3.95 1.30
N SER A 156 -2.19 -3.23 1.64
CA SER A 156 -3.52 -3.80 1.85
C SER A 156 -4.22 -4.31 0.57
N GLY A 157 -3.83 -3.77 -0.60
CA GLY A 157 -4.54 -4.03 -1.87
C GLY A 157 -4.40 -5.43 -2.45
N PRO A 158 -3.20 -6.01 -2.57
CA PRO A 158 -2.96 -7.19 -3.40
C PRO A 158 -3.87 -8.38 -3.12
N ILE A 159 -3.97 -8.81 -1.85
CA ILE A 159 -4.81 -9.97 -1.45
C ILE A 159 -6.29 -9.64 -1.61
N VAL A 160 -6.70 -8.44 -1.18
CA VAL A 160 -8.09 -8.03 -1.27
C VAL A 160 -8.54 -7.87 -2.72
N PHE A 161 -7.66 -7.41 -3.62
CA PHE A 161 -8.02 -7.30 -5.04
C PHE A 161 -8.27 -8.66 -5.70
N VAL A 162 -7.56 -9.72 -5.28
CA VAL A 162 -7.87 -11.10 -5.72
C VAL A 162 -9.29 -11.49 -5.30
N TYR A 163 -9.66 -11.23 -4.04
CA TYR A 163 -11.01 -11.46 -3.54
C TYR A 163 -12.05 -10.61 -4.30
N LEU A 164 -11.81 -9.31 -4.46
CA LEU A 164 -12.74 -8.44 -5.17
C LEU A 164 -12.90 -8.81 -6.65
N LEU A 165 -11.86 -9.28 -7.32
CA LEU A 165 -11.95 -9.82 -8.69
C LEU A 165 -12.81 -11.07 -8.75
N ALA A 166 -12.67 -11.97 -7.76
CA ALA A 166 -13.43 -13.22 -7.69
C ALA A 166 -14.93 -13.01 -7.40
N THR A 167 -15.29 -11.87 -6.78
CA THR A 167 -16.67 -11.55 -6.38
C THR A 167 -17.34 -10.49 -7.26
N SER A 168 -16.59 -9.75 -8.05
CA SER A 168 -17.14 -8.70 -8.92
C SER A 168 -17.67 -9.29 -10.23
N ARG A 169 -18.93 -8.98 -10.56
CA ARG A 169 -19.58 -9.43 -11.79
C ARG A 169 -19.05 -8.74 -13.05
N ASP A 170 -18.58 -7.51 -12.89
CA ASP A 170 -18.06 -6.68 -13.97
C ASP A 170 -16.93 -5.76 -13.47
N LYS A 171 -16.25 -5.13 -14.44
CA LYS A 171 -15.13 -4.23 -14.18
C LYS A 171 -15.51 -2.98 -13.37
N ASN A 172 -16.73 -2.44 -13.59
CA ASN A 172 -17.17 -1.22 -12.92
C ASN A 172 -17.42 -1.49 -11.44
N LEU A 173 -18.04 -2.64 -11.11
CA LEU A 173 -18.26 -3.07 -9.74
C LEU A 173 -16.93 -3.31 -9.01
N PHE A 174 -15.97 -3.96 -9.69
CA PHE A 174 -14.61 -4.12 -9.13
C PHE A 174 -13.95 -2.79 -8.81
N VAL A 175 -13.93 -1.84 -9.74
CA VAL A 175 -13.31 -0.51 -9.54
C VAL A 175 -13.99 0.22 -8.38
N LYS A 176 -15.30 0.18 -8.31
CA LYS A 176 -16.09 0.79 -7.24
C LYS A 176 -15.75 0.20 -5.87
N HIS A 177 -15.77 -1.13 -5.75
CA HIS A 177 -15.44 -1.82 -4.49
C HIS A 177 -13.98 -1.60 -4.09
N ALA A 178 -13.04 -1.70 -5.03
CA ALA A 178 -11.62 -1.47 -4.78
C ALA A 178 -11.34 -0.03 -4.31
N SER A 179 -11.97 0.97 -4.92
CA SER A 179 -11.81 2.37 -4.53
C SER A 179 -12.33 2.64 -3.12
N LEU A 180 -13.52 2.14 -2.78
CA LEU A 180 -14.10 2.27 -1.44
C LEU A 180 -13.26 1.55 -0.38
N TYR A 181 -12.81 0.33 -0.70
CA TYR A 181 -11.92 -0.42 0.18
C TYR A 181 -10.62 0.34 0.45
N LEU A 182 -9.97 0.88 -0.58
CA LEU A 182 -8.71 1.59 -0.44
C LEU A 182 -8.84 2.87 0.40
N VAL A 183 -9.94 3.62 0.27
CA VAL A 183 -10.22 4.77 1.15
C VAL A 183 -10.35 4.31 2.58
N PHE A 184 -11.20 3.31 2.83
CA PHE A 184 -11.39 2.77 4.16
C PHE A 184 -10.08 2.26 4.76
N ALA A 185 -9.33 1.45 4.01
CA ALA A 185 -8.07 0.86 4.45
C ALA A 185 -7.03 1.92 4.83
N SER A 186 -6.87 2.96 4.00
CA SER A 186 -5.92 4.05 4.28
C SER A 186 -6.37 4.94 5.44
N ALA A 187 -7.66 5.20 5.59
CA ALA A 187 -8.19 5.95 6.73
C ALA A 187 -7.99 5.18 8.05
N VAL A 188 -8.30 3.88 8.07
CA VAL A 188 -8.10 3.04 9.26
C VAL A 188 -6.61 2.90 9.59
N LEU A 189 -5.72 2.77 8.59
CA LEU A 189 -4.27 2.77 8.81
C LEU A 189 -3.81 4.05 9.52
N LEU A 190 -4.25 5.22 9.03
CA LEU A 190 -3.92 6.51 9.64
C LEU A 190 -4.43 6.60 11.08
N LEU A 191 -5.66 6.16 11.34
CA LEU A 191 -6.26 6.15 12.68
C LEU A 191 -5.51 5.20 13.64
N VAL A 192 -5.19 3.99 13.20
CA VAL A 192 -4.46 3.01 14.02
C VAL A 192 -3.04 3.48 14.29
N MET A 193 -2.30 3.98 13.30
CA MET A 193 -0.97 4.55 13.51
C MET A 193 -1.02 5.76 14.48
N GLY A 194 -2.04 6.61 14.37
CA GLY A 194 -2.27 7.72 15.29
C GLY A 194 -2.59 7.26 16.71
N SER A 195 -3.39 6.21 16.90
CA SER A 195 -3.74 5.68 18.22
C SER A 195 -2.55 5.11 19.00
N TYR A 196 -1.52 4.64 18.29
CA TYR A 196 -0.25 4.24 18.91
C TYR A 196 0.71 5.41 19.17
N ALA A 197 0.24 6.67 19.05
CA ALA A 197 1.06 7.87 19.15
C ALA A 197 2.30 7.86 18.24
N ARG A 198 2.24 7.13 17.13
CA ARG A 198 3.35 7.03 16.16
C ARG A 198 3.28 8.10 15.08
N ILE A 199 2.14 8.80 14.99
CA ILE A 199 1.98 9.99 14.16
C ILE A 199 1.65 11.16 15.08
N THR A 200 2.64 12.00 15.34
CA THR A 200 2.46 13.28 16.03
C THR A 200 1.90 14.32 15.05
N LEU A 201 1.47 15.47 15.56
CA LEU A 201 1.03 16.57 14.70
C LEU A 201 2.13 17.02 13.73
N ALA A 202 3.39 17.02 14.18
CA ALA A 202 4.54 17.33 13.34
C ALA A 202 4.78 16.25 12.27
N ASP A 203 4.65 14.96 12.62
CA ASP A 203 4.75 13.86 11.65
C ASP A 203 3.61 13.94 10.61
N ALA A 204 2.39 14.30 11.04
CA ALA A 204 1.28 14.55 10.13
C ALA A 204 1.56 15.71 9.16
N GLY A 205 2.24 16.77 9.63
CA GLY A 205 2.71 17.87 8.78
C GLY A 205 3.65 17.39 7.67
N VAL A 206 4.65 16.57 8.01
CA VAL A 206 5.59 15.99 7.03
C VAL A 206 4.85 15.08 6.05
N SER A 207 3.95 14.21 6.55
CA SER A 207 3.13 13.36 5.68
C SER A 207 2.21 14.17 4.77
N LEU A 208 1.67 15.30 5.22
CA LEU A 208 0.84 16.20 4.41
C LEU A 208 1.68 16.87 3.30
N VAL A 209 2.89 17.33 3.61
CA VAL A 209 3.80 17.90 2.60
C VAL A 209 4.14 16.87 1.52
N SER A 210 4.29 15.58 1.90
CA SER A 210 4.57 14.51 0.94
C SER A 210 3.42 14.23 -0.05
N VAL A 211 2.22 14.76 0.21
CA VAL A 211 1.11 14.73 -0.76
C VAL A 211 1.46 15.46 -2.06
N LEU A 212 2.23 16.55 -1.98
CA LEU A 212 2.58 17.35 -3.17
C LEU A 212 3.37 16.55 -4.21
N PRO A 213 4.52 15.91 -3.89
CA PRO A 213 5.24 15.10 -4.86
C PRO A 213 4.43 13.89 -5.34
N VAL A 214 3.61 13.29 -4.49
CA VAL A 214 2.74 12.18 -4.89
C VAL A 214 1.68 12.65 -5.90
N MET A 215 1.01 13.76 -5.65
CA MET A 215 -0.01 14.31 -6.57
C MET A 215 0.61 14.78 -7.88
N LEU A 216 1.79 15.39 -7.83
CA LEU A 216 2.56 15.72 -9.03
C LEU A 216 2.86 14.47 -9.85
N GLY A 217 3.38 13.44 -9.21
CA GLY A 217 3.62 12.14 -9.84
C GLY A 217 2.36 11.56 -10.47
N MET A 218 1.22 11.56 -9.73
CA MET A 218 -0.06 11.07 -10.25
C MET A 218 -0.51 11.85 -11.50
N ALA A 219 -0.37 13.17 -11.52
CA ALA A 219 -0.72 13.99 -12.67
C ALA A 219 0.18 13.68 -13.87
N LEU A 220 1.49 13.52 -13.65
CA LEU A 220 2.44 13.11 -14.69
C LEU A 220 2.10 11.71 -15.22
N GLY A 221 1.87 10.74 -14.34
CA GLY A 221 1.48 9.38 -14.70
C GLY A 221 0.20 9.32 -15.52
N ALA A 222 -0.83 10.08 -15.11
CA ALA A 222 -2.08 10.17 -15.86
C ALA A 222 -1.89 10.76 -17.26
N ARG A 223 -1.02 11.78 -17.42
CA ARG A 223 -0.71 12.39 -18.72
C ARG A 223 0.02 11.46 -19.68
N ILE A 224 0.96 10.67 -19.17
CA ILE A 224 1.75 9.75 -20.01
C ILE A 224 1.04 8.41 -20.24
N ARG A 225 0.00 8.09 -19.44
CA ARG A 225 -0.78 6.84 -19.52
C ARG A 225 -1.17 6.44 -20.96
N PRO A 226 -1.63 7.35 -21.86
CA PRO A 226 -1.99 6.97 -23.24
C PRO A 226 -0.78 6.58 -24.09
N ARG A 227 0.44 6.99 -23.72
CA ARG A 227 1.67 6.80 -24.51
C ARG A 227 2.51 5.63 -24.06
N VAL A 228 2.31 5.13 -22.85
CA VAL A 228 3.14 4.06 -22.26
C VAL A 228 2.46 2.71 -22.40
N PRO A 229 3.10 1.71 -23.04
CA PRO A 229 2.59 0.36 -23.07
C PRO A 229 2.49 -0.20 -21.65
N ILE A 230 1.29 -0.56 -21.22
CA ILE A 230 1.02 -1.05 -19.87
C ILE A 230 1.89 -2.27 -19.50
N ARG A 231 2.27 -3.08 -20.51
CA ARG A 231 3.13 -4.26 -20.32
C ARG A 231 4.54 -3.88 -19.84
N LEU A 232 5.16 -2.88 -20.50
CA LEU A 232 6.49 -2.39 -20.12
C LEU A 232 6.48 -1.79 -18.71
N PHE A 233 5.48 -0.96 -18.43
CA PHE A 233 5.37 -0.34 -17.13
C PHE A 233 5.17 -1.36 -15.99
N ARG A 234 4.29 -2.36 -16.21
CA ARG A 234 4.11 -3.47 -15.26
C ARG A 234 5.40 -4.24 -15.01
N LEU A 235 6.18 -4.51 -16.07
CA LEU A 235 7.47 -5.18 -15.95
C LEU A 235 8.44 -4.38 -15.08
N LEU A 236 8.57 -3.07 -15.32
CA LEU A 236 9.46 -2.20 -14.53
C LEU A 236 9.07 -2.17 -13.04
N ILE A 237 7.76 -2.06 -12.74
CA ILE A 237 7.29 -2.14 -11.35
C ILE A 237 7.65 -3.49 -10.72
N LEU A 238 7.39 -4.59 -11.42
CA LEU A 238 7.70 -5.92 -10.88
C LEU A 238 9.19 -6.11 -10.64
N LEU A 239 10.04 -5.60 -11.53
CA LEU A 239 11.49 -5.61 -11.33
C LEU A 239 11.90 -4.86 -10.05
N VAL A 240 11.38 -3.65 -9.84
CA VAL A 240 11.66 -2.88 -8.62
C VAL A 240 11.15 -3.62 -7.38
N VAL A 241 9.92 -4.13 -7.42
CA VAL A 241 9.29 -4.85 -6.29
C VAL A 241 10.08 -6.11 -5.94
N PHE A 242 10.42 -6.94 -6.93
CA PHE A 242 11.16 -8.18 -6.68
C PHE A 242 12.59 -7.92 -6.24
N ALA A 243 13.29 -6.98 -6.87
CA ALA A 243 14.64 -6.60 -6.45
C ALA A 243 14.67 -6.11 -4.99
N SER A 244 13.76 -5.20 -4.64
CA SER A 244 13.67 -4.69 -3.26
C SER A 244 13.20 -5.74 -2.26
N ALA A 245 12.28 -6.62 -2.65
CA ALA A 245 11.86 -7.72 -1.79
C ALA A 245 13.00 -8.69 -1.48
N ILE A 246 13.80 -9.03 -2.49
CA ILE A 246 14.99 -9.88 -2.33
C ILE A 246 16.01 -9.19 -1.42
N ASP A 247 16.29 -7.91 -1.65
CA ASP A 247 17.22 -7.15 -0.82
C ASP A 247 16.76 -7.08 0.66
N LEU A 248 15.48 -6.78 0.90
CA LEU A 248 14.90 -6.75 2.25
C LEU A 248 14.94 -8.11 2.96
N ILE A 249 14.93 -9.21 2.22
CA ILE A 249 15.05 -10.56 2.79
C ILE A 249 16.52 -10.94 3.02
N VAL A 250 17.35 -10.72 2.02
CA VAL A 250 18.72 -11.26 1.99
C VAL A 250 19.69 -10.40 2.81
N ALA A 251 19.58 -9.07 2.75
CA ALA A 251 20.54 -8.19 3.44
C ALA A 251 20.60 -8.37 4.96
N PRO A 252 19.48 -8.53 5.69
CA PRO A 252 19.54 -8.83 7.13
C PRO A 252 20.12 -10.22 7.43
N LEU A 253 19.81 -11.23 6.60
CA LEU A 253 20.31 -12.59 6.75
C LEU A 253 21.83 -12.65 6.59
N LEU A 254 22.39 -11.94 5.60
CA LEU A 254 23.84 -11.86 5.42
C LEU A 254 24.53 -11.15 6.58
N LYS A 255 23.90 -10.11 7.15
CA LYS A 255 24.45 -9.41 8.33
C LYS A 255 24.43 -10.24 9.61
N SER A 256 23.53 -11.21 9.73
CA SER A 256 23.47 -12.12 10.88
C SER A 256 24.46 -13.28 10.81
N LEU A 257 25.05 -13.52 9.62
CA LEU A 257 26.04 -14.58 9.37
C LEU A 257 27.48 -14.05 9.37
N ALA A 258 27.68 -12.72 9.35
CA ALA A 258 28.97 -12.03 9.40
C ALA A 258 29.30 -11.52 10.79
#